data_d1f907b7e767634e0761e54aad5795e8
#
_entry.id   d1f907b7e767634e0761e54aad5795e8
#
_cell.length_a   1.000
_cell.length_b   1.000
_cell.length_c   1.000
_cell.angle_alpha   90.00
_cell.angle_beta   90.00
_cell.angle_gamma   90.00
#
_symmetry.space_group_name_H-M   'P 1'
#
loop_
_entity.id
_entity.type
_entity.pdbx_description
1 polymer ?
#
loop_
_entity_poly.entity_id
_entity_poly.type
_entity_poly.pdbx_seq_one_letter_code
_entity_poly.pdbx_strand_id
1 'polypeptide(L)'
;MRTIVVLLVAGLLGYLAWPWLGPRIDHAVYALRLSMSEAPVRVAVPVEGVGRRGLADTWGAARSEGRTHQGIDIFARRGTPVIAATEGLVARIGENRLGGTVVWVYGPGRQRHYYAHLDRVAETLETGDRVAVGDVLGYVGNTGNARGTPPHLHYGIYAMGGAINPYPLLIAPEPAASPVNPAATGTVAEPVS
;
A
#
# COMPACT_ATOMS: atom_id res chain seq x y z
N MET A 1 7.48 42.63 -29.07
CA MET A 1 7.77 41.49 -29.94
C MET A 1 8.70 40.44 -29.27
N ARG A 2 9.89 40.79 -28.76
CA ARG A 2 10.84 39.87 -28.15
C ARG A 2 10.24 39.05 -26.97
N THR A 3 9.48 39.69 -26.09
CA THR A 3 8.85 39.03 -24.91
C THR A 3 7.79 37.99 -25.33
N ILE A 4 6.98 38.29 -26.35
CA ILE A 4 5.96 37.36 -26.86
C ILE A 4 6.62 36.12 -27.48
N VAL A 5 7.68 36.32 -28.26
CA VAL A 5 8.45 35.21 -28.86
C VAL A 5 9.05 34.31 -27.79
N VAL A 6 9.63 34.89 -26.73
CA VAL A 6 10.18 34.13 -25.60
C VAL A 6 9.11 33.31 -24.90
N LEU A 7 7.92 33.87 -24.65
CA LEU A 7 6.80 33.14 -24.03
C LEU A 7 6.29 32.01 -24.92
N LEU A 8 6.18 32.22 -26.23
CA LEU A 8 5.76 31.19 -27.18
C LEU A 8 6.78 30.05 -27.28
N VAL A 9 8.07 30.36 -27.30
CA VAL A 9 9.13 29.34 -27.30
C VAL A 9 9.13 28.57 -25.99
N ALA A 10 9.00 29.23 -24.83
CA ALA A 10 8.92 28.56 -23.53
C ALA A 10 7.67 27.66 -23.44
N GLY A 11 6.52 28.13 -23.93
CA GLY A 11 5.30 27.34 -24.00
C GLY A 11 5.43 26.10 -24.89
N LEU A 12 6.06 26.25 -26.06
CA LEU A 12 6.32 25.14 -26.96
C LEU A 12 7.27 24.11 -26.35
N LEU A 13 8.36 24.57 -25.72
CA LEU A 13 9.31 23.69 -25.04
C LEU A 13 8.64 22.95 -23.87
N GLY A 14 7.79 23.63 -23.09
CA GLY A 14 7.00 23.01 -22.02
C GLY A 14 6.04 21.96 -22.59
N TYR A 15 5.34 22.25 -23.67
CA TYR A 15 4.45 21.32 -24.35
C TYR A 15 5.19 20.08 -24.86
N LEU A 16 6.33 20.26 -25.50
CA LEU A 16 7.16 19.14 -26.02
C LEU A 16 7.78 18.31 -24.89
N ALA A 17 8.11 18.92 -23.75
CA ALA A 17 8.68 18.24 -22.60
C ALA A 17 7.61 17.55 -21.72
N TRP A 18 6.33 17.96 -21.81
CA TRP A 18 5.25 17.46 -20.96
C TRP A 18 5.07 15.93 -20.96
N PRO A 19 5.12 15.23 -22.11
CA PRO A 19 5.02 13.76 -22.12
C PRO A 19 6.08 13.06 -21.25
N TRP A 20 7.24 13.68 -21.06
CA TRP A 20 8.36 13.13 -20.30
C TRP A 20 8.39 13.58 -18.84
N LEU A 21 7.98 14.82 -18.59
CA LEU A 21 8.03 15.44 -17.26
C LEU A 21 6.71 15.25 -16.49
N GLY A 22 5.58 15.30 -17.17
CA GLY A 22 4.27 15.20 -16.55
C GLY A 22 4.10 13.98 -15.65
N PRO A 23 4.38 12.75 -16.11
CA PRO A 23 4.27 11.56 -15.27
C PRO A 23 5.18 11.60 -14.03
N ARG A 24 6.41 12.15 -14.17
CA ARG A 24 7.36 12.28 -13.05
C ARG A 24 6.87 13.29 -12.01
N ILE A 25 6.34 14.43 -12.47
CA ILE A 25 5.75 15.45 -11.60
C ILE A 25 4.54 14.85 -10.87
N ASP A 26 3.69 14.14 -11.57
CA ASP A 26 2.51 13.52 -11.00
C ASP A 26 2.84 12.47 -9.94
N HIS A 27 3.87 11.64 -10.16
CA HIS A 27 4.39 10.73 -9.14
C HIS A 27 4.95 11.47 -7.93
N ALA A 28 5.73 12.54 -8.16
CA ALA A 28 6.31 13.34 -7.09
C ALA A 28 5.22 14.04 -6.25
N VAL A 29 4.19 14.58 -6.89
CA VAL A 29 3.03 15.20 -6.23
C VAL A 29 2.27 14.16 -5.40
N TYR A 30 2.06 12.96 -5.94
CA TYR A 30 1.39 11.88 -5.22
C TYR A 30 2.21 11.42 -4.00
N ALA A 31 3.54 11.23 -4.15
CA ALA A 31 4.42 10.89 -3.05
C ALA A 31 4.44 11.98 -1.96
N LEU A 32 4.44 13.25 -2.37
CA LEU A 32 4.33 14.38 -1.44
C LEU A 32 3.00 14.36 -0.69
N ARG A 33 1.89 14.13 -1.39
CA ARG A 33 0.57 13.97 -0.77
C ARG A 33 0.58 12.87 0.30
N LEU A 34 1.09 11.68 -0.02
CA LEU A 34 1.21 10.57 0.92
C LEU A 34 2.06 10.95 2.15
N SER A 35 3.17 11.66 1.93
CA SER A 35 4.06 12.07 3.02
C SER A 35 3.47 13.15 3.93
N MET A 36 2.53 13.95 3.44
CA MET A 36 1.82 15.00 4.19
C MET A 36 0.50 14.51 4.79
N SER A 37 0.00 13.34 4.35
CA SER A 37 -1.19 12.71 4.91
C SER A 37 -0.90 12.16 6.30
N GLU A 38 -1.92 12.10 7.14
CA GLU A 38 -1.82 11.42 8.43
C GLU A 38 -1.57 9.92 8.25
N ALA A 39 -0.86 9.34 9.20
CA ALA A 39 -0.68 7.89 9.24
C ALA A 39 -2.04 7.20 9.47
N PRO A 40 -2.35 6.11 8.75
CA PRO A 40 -3.61 5.43 8.92
C PRO A 40 -3.72 4.82 10.32
N VAL A 41 -4.85 5.05 10.97
CA VAL A 41 -5.19 4.42 12.26
C VAL A 41 -5.69 2.98 12.09
N ARG A 42 -5.93 2.59 10.84
CA ARG A 42 -6.39 1.27 10.43
C ARG A 42 -5.86 0.94 9.04
N VAL A 43 -5.55 -0.35 8.83
CA VAL A 43 -5.16 -0.89 7.52
C VAL A 43 -5.98 -2.14 7.19
N ALA A 44 -6.11 -2.45 5.92
CA ALA A 44 -6.76 -3.70 5.49
C ALA A 44 -5.89 -4.90 5.85
N VAL A 45 -6.52 -6.07 6.08
CA VAL A 45 -5.78 -7.33 6.23
C VAL A 45 -5.19 -7.70 4.86
N PRO A 46 -3.87 -7.79 4.73
CA PRO A 46 -3.20 -7.86 3.43
C PRO A 46 -3.17 -9.28 2.81
N VAL A 47 -4.10 -10.15 3.19
CA VAL A 47 -4.27 -11.50 2.60
C VAL A 47 -5.74 -11.72 2.33
N GLU A 48 -6.08 -11.99 1.08
CA GLU A 48 -7.45 -12.20 0.65
C GLU A 48 -8.10 -13.38 1.40
N GLY A 49 -9.36 -13.19 1.79
CA GLY A 49 -10.14 -14.20 2.52
C GLY A 49 -9.74 -14.40 4.00
N VAL A 50 -8.69 -13.75 4.49
CA VAL A 50 -8.34 -13.78 5.92
C VAL A 50 -9.04 -12.64 6.65
N GLY A 51 -9.92 -13.00 7.57
CA GLY A 51 -10.60 -12.02 8.42
C GLY A 51 -9.76 -11.62 9.64
N ARG A 52 -10.05 -10.45 10.22
CA ARG A 52 -9.37 -9.91 11.41
C ARG A 52 -9.33 -10.86 12.61
N ARG A 53 -10.39 -11.66 12.79
CA ARG A 53 -10.49 -12.68 13.87
C ARG A 53 -9.50 -13.84 13.71
N GLY A 54 -8.97 -14.04 12.51
CA GLY A 54 -7.98 -15.08 12.20
C GLY A 54 -6.54 -14.63 12.42
N LEU A 55 -6.32 -13.37 12.83
CA LEU A 55 -4.98 -12.83 13.05
C LEU A 55 -4.50 -13.12 14.47
N ALA A 56 -3.22 -13.47 14.59
CA ALA A 56 -2.53 -13.57 15.87
C ALA A 56 -1.51 -12.43 15.99
N ASP A 57 -1.36 -11.88 17.21
CA ASP A 57 -0.27 -10.94 17.48
C ASP A 57 1.03 -11.69 17.62
N THR A 58 1.83 -11.70 16.55
CA THR A 58 3.16 -12.31 16.52
C THR A 58 4.28 -11.26 16.64
N TRP A 59 3.93 -9.99 16.91
CA TRP A 59 4.91 -8.92 17.12
C TRP A 59 5.81 -9.20 18.31
N GLY A 60 7.11 -8.93 18.16
CA GLY A 60 8.08 -9.10 19.24
C GLY A 60 8.46 -10.55 19.55
N ALA A 61 7.85 -11.54 18.89
CA ALA A 61 8.22 -12.94 19.08
C ALA A 61 9.71 -13.16 18.76
N ALA A 62 10.36 -14.04 19.51
CA ALA A 62 11.76 -14.38 19.29
C ALA A 62 11.98 -14.98 17.90
N ARG A 63 13.06 -14.57 17.24
CA ARG A 63 13.51 -15.09 15.94
C ARG A 63 14.94 -15.60 16.06
N SER A 64 15.39 -16.33 15.03
CA SER A 64 16.79 -16.78 14.96
C SER A 64 17.78 -15.61 15.06
N GLU A 65 18.99 -15.88 15.50
CA GLU A 65 20.08 -14.90 15.62
C GLU A 65 19.79 -13.75 16.62
N GLY A 66 18.99 -14.00 17.68
CA GLY A 66 18.66 -13.02 18.71
C GLY A 66 17.78 -11.84 18.24
N ARG A 67 17.20 -11.93 17.05
CA ARG A 67 16.28 -10.90 16.53
C ARG A 67 14.90 -11.03 17.16
N THR A 68 14.14 -9.95 17.12
CA THR A 68 12.71 -9.92 17.43
C THR A 68 11.90 -9.76 16.17
N HIS A 69 10.68 -10.27 16.17
CA HIS A 69 9.76 -10.18 15.05
C HIS A 69 9.23 -8.75 14.87
N GLN A 70 9.53 -8.13 13.74
CA GLN A 70 9.12 -6.77 13.41
C GLN A 70 7.98 -6.77 12.37
N GLY A 71 6.91 -7.51 12.66
CA GLY A 71 5.74 -7.64 11.79
C GLY A 71 4.73 -8.64 12.35
N ILE A 72 3.77 -8.99 11.54
CA ILE A 72 2.74 -9.99 11.80
C ILE A 72 2.83 -11.07 10.73
N ASP A 73 2.81 -12.34 11.15
CA ASP A 73 2.77 -13.48 10.25
C ASP A 73 1.29 -13.89 10.03
N ILE A 74 0.84 -13.82 8.79
CA ILE A 74 -0.54 -14.12 8.39
C ILE A 74 -0.52 -15.41 7.59
N PHE A 75 -0.98 -16.50 8.20
CA PHE A 75 -0.99 -17.82 7.57
C PHE A 75 -2.13 -17.96 6.58
N ALA A 76 -1.80 -18.43 5.37
CA ALA A 76 -2.76 -18.76 4.32
C ALA A 76 -2.17 -19.79 3.37
N ARG A 77 -2.99 -20.37 2.50
CA ARG A 77 -2.49 -21.30 1.48
C ARG A 77 -1.50 -20.59 0.55
N ARG A 78 -0.49 -21.33 0.08
CA ARG A 78 0.40 -20.85 -0.99
C ARG A 78 -0.44 -20.40 -2.19
N GLY A 79 -0.10 -19.28 -2.78
CA GLY A 79 -0.81 -18.74 -3.94
C GLY A 79 -2.07 -17.93 -3.60
N THR A 80 -2.47 -17.79 -2.31
CA THR A 80 -3.50 -16.84 -1.92
C THR A 80 -3.06 -15.42 -2.25
N PRO A 81 -3.91 -14.57 -2.84
CA PRO A 81 -3.55 -13.19 -3.16
C PRO A 81 -3.13 -12.40 -1.92
N VAL A 82 -2.02 -11.68 -2.06
CA VAL A 82 -1.55 -10.66 -1.12
C VAL A 82 -1.93 -9.30 -1.68
N ILE A 83 -2.67 -8.53 -0.91
CA ILE A 83 -3.26 -7.27 -1.34
C ILE A 83 -2.66 -6.07 -0.59
N ALA A 84 -2.71 -4.91 -1.22
CA ALA A 84 -2.27 -3.66 -0.61
C ALA A 84 -3.14 -3.33 0.62
N ALA A 85 -2.51 -3.20 1.78
CA ALA A 85 -3.19 -2.87 3.04
C ALA A 85 -3.60 -1.39 3.13
N THR A 86 -2.99 -0.54 2.31
CA THR A 86 -3.23 0.90 2.19
C THR A 86 -3.01 1.35 0.75
N GLU A 87 -3.49 2.52 0.39
CA GLU A 87 -3.05 3.18 -0.84
C GLU A 87 -1.55 3.51 -0.77
N GLY A 88 -0.89 3.61 -1.91
CA GLY A 88 0.51 3.98 -1.91
C GLY A 88 1.21 3.90 -3.26
N LEU A 89 2.54 4.01 -3.19
CA LEU A 89 3.44 3.79 -4.31
C LEU A 89 4.27 2.52 -4.06
N VAL A 90 4.37 1.66 -5.06
CA VAL A 90 5.30 0.53 -5.03
C VAL A 90 6.73 1.08 -5.02
N ALA A 91 7.34 1.09 -3.84
CA ALA A 91 8.66 1.67 -3.65
C ALA A 91 9.78 0.73 -4.09
N ARG A 92 9.56 -0.58 -3.98
CA ARG A 92 10.53 -1.60 -4.36
C ARG A 92 9.88 -2.96 -4.54
N ILE A 93 10.30 -3.66 -5.55
CA ILE A 93 10.09 -5.10 -5.75
C ILE A 93 11.48 -5.76 -5.79
N GLY A 94 11.64 -6.92 -5.16
CA GLY A 94 12.93 -7.59 -5.19
C GLY A 94 13.01 -8.79 -4.27
N GLU A 95 14.25 -9.24 -4.03
CA GLU A 95 14.54 -10.34 -3.14
C GLU A 95 15.58 -9.94 -2.07
N ASN A 96 15.49 -10.57 -0.91
CA ASN A 96 16.53 -10.48 0.11
C ASN A 96 16.61 -11.78 0.93
N ARG A 97 17.71 -11.96 1.66
CA ARG A 97 18.02 -13.19 2.39
C ARG A 97 16.92 -13.57 3.40
N LEU A 98 16.37 -12.60 4.10
CA LEU A 98 15.36 -12.85 5.15
C LEU A 98 13.96 -12.95 4.57
N GLY A 99 13.51 -11.95 3.85
CA GLY A 99 12.15 -11.87 3.35
C GLY A 99 11.87 -12.73 2.11
N GLY A 100 12.91 -13.21 1.42
CA GLY A 100 12.73 -13.84 0.11
C GLY A 100 12.22 -12.84 -0.91
N THR A 101 11.22 -13.20 -1.68
CA THR A 101 10.52 -12.31 -2.62
C THR A 101 9.66 -11.32 -1.84
N VAL A 102 9.85 -10.03 -2.11
CA VAL A 102 9.26 -8.95 -1.30
C VAL A 102 8.73 -7.80 -2.15
N VAL A 103 7.72 -7.14 -1.63
CA VAL A 103 7.19 -5.87 -2.13
C VAL A 103 7.20 -4.85 -0.98
N TRP A 104 7.62 -3.63 -1.30
CA TRP A 104 7.53 -2.47 -0.42
C TRP A 104 6.59 -1.45 -1.01
N VAL A 105 5.64 -0.98 -0.23
CA VAL A 105 4.71 0.11 -0.60
C VAL A 105 4.95 1.30 0.32
N TYR A 106 5.17 2.48 -0.26
CA TYR A 106 5.21 3.75 0.44
C TYR A 106 3.78 4.29 0.57
N GLY A 107 3.28 4.33 1.79
CA GLY A 107 1.90 4.72 2.14
C GLY A 107 1.81 6.08 2.81
N PRO A 108 0.59 6.46 3.28
CA PRO A 108 0.34 7.70 4.02
C PRO A 108 1.15 7.78 5.31
N GLY A 109 1.40 8.99 5.80
CA GLY A 109 2.13 9.22 7.05
C GLY A 109 3.60 8.81 6.99
N ARG A 110 4.19 8.78 5.79
CA ARG A 110 5.57 8.33 5.56
C ARG A 110 5.82 6.89 6.01
N GLN A 111 4.78 6.07 6.07
CA GLN A 111 4.90 4.66 6.41
C GLN A 111 5.35 3.85 5.19
N ARG A 112 6.16 2.84 5.43
CA ARG A 112 6.54 1.83 4.45
C ARG A 112 5.96 0.49 4.88
N HIS A 113 5.14 -0.08 4.02
CA HIS A 113 4.50 -1.37 4.22
C HIS A 113 5.32 -2.45 3.52
N TYR A 114 5.68 -3.47 4.26
CA TYR A 114 6.56 -4.56 3.83
C TYR A 114 5.78 -5.86 3.72
N TYR A 115 5.82 -6.45 2.56
CA TYR A 115 5.16 -7.71 2.23
C TYR A 115 6.24 -8.71 1.84
N ALA A 116 6.44 -9.77 2.64
CA ALA A 116 7.54 -10.72 2.47
C ALA A 116 7.07 -12.17 2.43
N HIS A 117 8.01 -13.06 2.09
CA HIS A 117 7.83 -14.48 1.87
C HIS A 117 6.90 -14.82 0.70
N LEU A 118 6.75 -13.89 -0.25
CA LEU A 118 5.89 -14.09 -1.41
C LEU A 118 6.39 -15.27 -2.25
N ASP A 119 5.45 -16.04 -2.79
CA ASP A 119 5.72 -17.07 -3.81
C ASP A 119 6.13 -16.42 -5.13
N ARG A 120 5.39 -15.37 -5.52
CA ARG A 120 5.67 -14.51 -6.67
C ARG A 120 5.00 -13.17 -6.50
N VAL A 121 5.47 -12.17 -7.20
CA VAL A 121 4.84 -10.84 -7.35
C VAL A 121 3.72 -10.93 -8.39
N ALA A 122 2.75 -10.03 -8.34
CA ALA A 122 1.74 -9.90 -9.39
C ALA A 122 2.41 -9.52 -10.72
N GLU A 123 2.01 -10.16 -11.82
CA GLU A 123 2.71 -10.08 -13.11
C GLU A 123 2.79 -8.68 -13.70
N THR A 124 1.78 -7.85 -13.43
CA THR A 124 1.68 -6.49 -13.95
C THR A 124 2.21 -5.42 -12.98
N LEU A 125 2.67 -5.82 -11.79
CA LEU A 125 3.10 -4.88 -10.77
C LEU A 125 4.55 -4.44 -11.01
N GLU A 126 4.76 -3.12 -11.09
CA GLU A 126 6.07 -2.52 -11.30
C GLU A 126 6.42 -1.53 -10.17
N THR A 127 7.72 -1.31 -9.97
CA THR A 127 8.19 -0.25 -9.07
C THR A 127 7.79 1.11 -9.63
N GLY A 128 7.18 1.94 -8.80
CA GLY A 128 6.59 3.22 -9.17
C GLY A 128 5.07 3.19 -9.36
N ASP A 129 4.45 2.02 -9.45
CA ASP A 129 3.00 1.93 -9.59
C ASP A 129 2.27 2.50 -8.38
N ARG A 130 1.13 3.13 -8.65
CA ARG A 130 0.16 3.50 -7.63
C ARG A 130 -0.74 2.31 -7.35
N VAL A 131 -0.95 2.04 -6.07
CA VAL A 131 -1.84 0.98 -5.61
C VAL A 131 -2.91 1.55 -4.70
N ALA A 132 -4.12 1.05 -4.86
CA ALA A 132 -5.24 1.27 -3.96
C ALA A 132 -5.33 0.14 -2.92
N VAL A 133 -6.08 0.37 -1.85
CA VAL A 133 -6.41 -0.70 -0.89
C VAL A 133 -7.09 -1.85 -1.63
N GLY A 134 -6.58 -3.06 -1.49
CA GLY A 134 -7.13 -4.27 -2.11
C GLY A 134 -6.47 -4.67 -3.45
N ASP A 135 -5.62 -3.83 -4.04
CA ASP A 135 -4.89 -4.21 -5.24
C ASP A 135 -3.93 -5.36 -4.96
N VAL A 136 -3.85 -6.32 -5.88
CA VAL A 136 -3.00 -7.52 -5.72
C VAL A 136 -1.53 -7.14 -5.93
N LEU A 137 -0.71 -7.38 -4.91
CA LEU A 137 0.74 -7.15 -4.94
C LEU A 137 1.52 -8.41 -5.28
N GLY A 138 0.97 -9.58 -4.96
CA GLY A 138 1.63 -10.86 -5.13
C GLY A 138 0.83 -11.99 -4.48
N TYR A 139 1.51 -13.06 -4.14
CA TYR A 139 0.84 -14.27 -3.65
C TYR A 139 1.62 -14.88 -2.49
N VAL A 140 0.88 -15.40 -1.50
CA VAL A 140 1.46 -16.02 -0.30
C VAL A 140 2.39 -17.17 -0.68
N GLY A 141 3.56 -17.17 -0.08
CA GLY A 141 4.57 -18.21 -0.23
C GLY A 141 5.25 -18.56 1.09
N ASN A 142 6.51 -18.97 0.99
CA ASN A 142 7.41 -19.19 2.12
C ASN A 142 8.87 -19.01 1.69
N THR A 143 9.15 -18.02 0.84
CA THR A 143 10.50 -17.73 0.36
C THR A 143 11.38 -17.11 1.46
N GLY A 144 12.65 -16.96 1.18
CA GLY A 144 13.63 -16.44 2.16
C GLY A 144 13.85 -17.39 3.34
N ASN A 145 13.90 -16.85 4.55
CA ASN A 145 14.09 -17.64 5.77
C ASN A 145 12.83 -18.38 6.25
N ALA A 146 11.69 -18.20 5.58
CA ALA A 146 10.47 -18.96 5.82
C ALA A 146 10.46 -20.31 5.09
N ARG A 147 11.51 -20.67 4.35
CA ARG A 147 11.62 -21.99 3.70
C ARG A 147 11.51 -23.10 4.75
N GLY A 148 10.64 -24.07 4.46
CA GLY A 148 10.37 -25.19 5.38
C GLY A 148 9.33 -24.90 6.48
N THR A 149 8.80 -23.67 6.55
CA THR A 149 7.67 -23.33 7.41
C THR A 149 6.35 -23.38 6.63
N PRO A 150 5.18 -23.45 7.31
CA PRO A 150 3.91 -23.27 6.64
C PRO A 150 3.85 -21.94 5.87
N PRO A 151 3.22 -21.90 4.68
CA PRO A 151 3.10 -20.65 3.92
C PRO A 151 2.39 -19.55 4.70
N HIS A 152 2.94 -18.35 4.65
CA HIS A 152 2.40 -17.17 5.31
C HIS A 152 2.93 -15.88 4.65
N LEU A 153 2.21 -14.80 4.82
CA LEU A 153 2.71 -13.47 4.58
C LEU A 153 3.35 -12.94 5.86
N HIS A 154 4.59 -12.49 5.82
CA HIS A 154 5.12 -11.58 6.82
C HIS A 154 4.78 -10.15 6.41
N TYR A 155 4.00 -9.46 7.23
CA TYR A 155 3.60 -8.08 7.01
C TYR A 155 4.17 -7.16 8.09
N GLY A 156 4.97 -6.17 7.67
CA GLY A 156 5.59 -5.17 8.54
C GLY A 156 5.21 -3.76 8.16
N ILE A 157 5.17 -2.85 9.13
CA ILE A 157 5.01 -1.41 8.93
C ILE A 157 6.21 -0.70 9.54
N TYR A 158 6.84 0.19 8.77
CA TYR A 158 8.01 0.96 9.17
C TYR A 158 7.70 2.45 9.07
N ALA A 159 7.71 3.14 10.20
CA ALA A 159 7.64 4.59 10.31
C ALA A 159 9.03 5.22 10.40
N MET A 160 9.13 6.54 10.56
CA MET A 160 10.43 7.23 10.68
C MET A 160 11.28 6.76 11.87
N GLY A 161 10.63 6.31 12.97
CA GLY A 161 11.28 5.77 14.17
C GLY A 161 11.63 4.27 14.11
N GLY A 162 11.37 3.59 13.00
CA GLY A 162 11.60 2.15 12.85
C GLY A 162 10.30 1.35 12.67
N ALA A 163 10.36 0.04 12.90
CA ALA A 163 9.21 -0.84 12.80
C ALA A 163 8.18 -0.53 13.91
N ILE A 164 6.91 -0.57 13.55
CA ILE A 164 5.77 -0.45 14.48
C ILE A 164 4.91 -1.71 14.42
N ASN A 165 4.22 -2.04 15.52
CA ASN A 165 3.34 -3.20 15.56
C ASN A 165 2.14 -3.01 14.62
N PRO A 166 1.98 -3.84 13.55
CA PRO A 166 0.82 -3.72 12.66
C PRO A 166 -0.48 -4.23 13.28
N TYR A 167 -0.41 -5.10 14.29
CA TYR A 167 -1.57 -5.83 14.80
C TYR A 167 -2.71 -4.92 15.25
N PRO A 168 -2.50 -3.86 16.06
CA PRO A 168 -3.57 -2.94 16.44
C PRO A 168 -4.27 -2.28 15.24
N LEU A 169 -3.50 -1.95 14.19
CA LEU A 169 -4.03 -1.32 12.98
C LEU A 169 -4.85 -2.30 12.13
N LEU A 170 -4.44 -3.58 12.13
CA LEU A 170 -5.13 -4.64 11.40
C LEU A 170 -6.46 -5.03 12.04
N ILE A 171 -6.57 -5.02 13.38
CA ILE A 171 -7.79 -5.40 14.10
C ILE A 171 -8.72 -4.22 14.41
N ALA A 172 -8.28 -2.98 14.18
CA ALA A 172 -9.09 -1.78 14.44
C ALA A 172 -10.49 -1.91 13.79
N PRO A 173 -11.57 -1.57 14.52
CA PRO A 173 -12.93 -1.67 14.00
C PRO A 173 -13.13 -0.77 12.79
N GLU A 174 -14.11 -1.11 11.95
CA GLU A 174 -14.61 -0.22 10.90
C GLU A 174 -15.10 1.06 11.54
N PRO A 175 -14.75 2.26 11.01
CA PRO A 175 -15.43 3.48 11.43
C PRO A 175 -16.94 3.25 11.26
N ALA A 176 -17.73 3.62 12.27
CA ALA A 176 -19.17 3.58 12.12
C ALA A 176 -19.54 4.35 10.84
N ALA A 177 -20.31 3.74 9.97
CA ALA A 177 -20.80 4.43 8.76
C ALA A 177 -21.43 5.74 9.23
N SER A 178 -20.95 6.87 8.69
CA SER A 178 -21.59 8.16 8.97
C SER A 178 -23.07 8.03 8.66
N PRO A 179 -23.98 8.44 9.53
CA PRO A 179 -25.40 8.33 9.27
C PRO A 179 -25.68 9.04 7.94
N VAL A 180 -26.24 8.29 7.00
CA VAL A 180 -26.73 8.85 5.73
C VAL A 180 -27.75 9.92 6.11
N ASN A 181 -27.43 11.18 5.82
CA ASN A 181 -28.36 12.29 6.04
C ASN A 181 -29.55 12.09 5.08
N PRO A 182 -30.76 11.71 5.56
CA PRO A 182 -31.92 11.46 4.69
C PRO A 182 -32.47 12.73 4.04
N ALA A 183 -31.91 13.91 4.32
CA ALA A 183 -32.37 15.19 3.81
C ALA A 183 -31.92 15.51 2.38
N ALA A 184 -31.18 14.62 1.69
CA ALA A 184 -30.70 14.87 0.33
C ALA A 184 -31.57 14.21 -0.79
N THR A 185 -32.66 13.54 -0.44
CA THR A 185 -33.67 13.14 -1.41
C THR A 185 -34.63 14.31 -1.65
N GLY A 186 -34.17 15.24 -2.53
CA GLY A 186 -35.01 16.30 -3.05
C GLY A 186 -36.24 15.72 -3.77
N THR A 187 -37.40 16.09 -3.27
CA THR A 187 -38.71 15.84 -3.87
C THR A 187 -38.67 16.31 -5.35
N VAL A 188 -38.70 15.36 -6.28
CA VAL A 188 -39.00 15.66 -7.67
C VAL A 188 -40.47 16.00 -7.71
N ALA A 189 -40.77 17.30 -7.91
CA ALA A 189 -42.14 17.77 -8.15
C ALA A 189 -42.59 17.22 -9.51
N GLU A 190 -43.66 16.43 -9.52
CA GLU A 190 -44.36 16.04 -10.77
C GLU A 190 -44.97 17.29 -11.44
N PRO A 191 -44.88 17.41 -12.76
CA PRO A 191 -45.60 18.45 -13.48
C PRO A 191 -47.09 18.08 -13.56
N VAL A 192 -47.92 18.95 -13.00
CA VAL A 192 -49.39 18.88 -13.17
C VAL A 192 -49.74 19.23 -14.64
N SER A 193 -50.40 18.32 -15.29
CA SER A 193 -51.04 18.47 -16.62
C SER A 193 -52.22 19.42 -16.62
#